data_5d3361dd28d3580a2c807cf9397304ea
#
_entry.id   5d3361dd28d3580a2c807cf9397304ea
#
_cell.length_a   1.000
_cell.length_b   1.000
_cell.length_c   1.000
_cell.angle_alpha   90.00
_cell.angle_beta   90.00
_cell.angle_gamma   90.00
#
_symmetry.space_group_name_H-M   'P 1'
#
loop_
_entity.id
_entity.type
_entity.pdbx_description
1 polymer ?
#
loop_
_entity_poly.entity_id
_entity_poly.type
_entity_poly.pdbx_seq_one_letter_code
_entity_poly.pdbx_strand_id
1 'polypeptide(L)'
;MLRASSLVLLLGAQQIARGATIVAVRVWPAPEYSRVTIESDGALVAKQFFVTSPPRLAVDIEGIDLSPELRELVAKVKPDDPNIAGIRVGQNAPGVVRLVVDLKQPAMPQVFTLPPVAAYRHRLVFDLYPAAPVDPLEALIAERLRDASGPAATPAPSPAPAAARAAEHDPLGDLIAQRANGPAQS
;
A
#
# COMPACT_ATOMS: atom_id res chain seq x y z
N MET A 1 42.59 47.38 -48.90
CA MET A 1 41.84 46.07 -48.82
C MET A 1 41.29 45.90 -47.41
N LEU A 2 40.06 46.33 -47.18
CA LEU A 2 39.38 46.14 -45.89
C LEU A 2 38.66 44.78 -45.89
N ARG A 3 38.98 43.89 -44.95
CA ARG A 3 38.24 42.63 -44.71
C ARG A 3 37.21 42.93 -43.67
N ALA A 4 35.96 42.93 -44.06
CA ALA A 4 34.80 42.95 -43.14
C ALA A 4 34.60 41.57 -42.56
N SER A 5 34.84 41.39 -41.24
CA SER A 5 34.49 40.20 -40.52
C SER A 5 33.04 40.33 -40.08
N SER A 6 32.16 39.50 -40.64
CA SER A 6 30.75 39.35 -40.21
C SER A 6 30.71 38.49 -38.95
N LEU A 7 30.39 39.12 -37.82
CA LEU A 7 30.11 38.43 -36.57
C LEU A 7 28.64 37.95 -36.58
N VAL A 8 28.43 36.67 -36.83
CA VAL A 8 27.09 36.05 -36.71
C VAL A 8 26.82 35.72 -35.25
N LEU A 9 25.99 36.54 -34.60
CA LEU A 9 25.51 36.28 -33.23
C LEU A 9 24.36 35.27 -33.30
N LEU A 10 24.66 34.02 -33.02
CA LEU A 10 23.64 32.99 -32.84
C LEU A 10 22.95 33.20 -31.47
N LEU A 11 21.83 33.91 -31.47
CA LEU A 11 20.92 33.88 -30.31
C LEU A 11 20.29 32.50 -30.27
N GLY A 12 20.82 31.60 -29.42
CA GLY A 12 20.16 30.37 -29.05
C GLY A 12 18.87 30.74 -28.33
N ALA A 13 17.72 30.43 -28.96
CA ALA A 13 16.43 30.46 -28.28
C ALA A 13 16.50 29.46 -27.12
N GLN A 14 16.70 29.98 -25.92
CA GLN A 14 16.48 29.17 -24.72
C GLN A 14 14.98 28.84 -24.65
N GLN A 15 14.64 27.65 -25.07
CA GLN A 15 13.33 27.08 -24.75
C GLN A 15 13.29 26.99 -23.22
N ILE A 16 12.53 27.89 -22.60
CA ILE A 16 12.11 27.74 -21.21
C ILE A 16 11.27 26.46 -21.24
N ALA A 17 11.89 25.34 -20.87
CA ALA A 17 11.15 24.09 -20.66
C ALA A 17 10.14 24.37 -19.55
N ARG A 18 8.89 24.66 -19.93
CA ARG A 18 7.80 24.69 -18.98
C ARG A 18 7.70 23.31 -18.40
N GLY A 19 7.90 23.21 -17.10
CA GLY A 19 7.71 21.96 -16.38
C GLY A 19 6.30 21.42 -16.59
N ALA A 20 6.14 20.12 -16.46
CA ALA A 20 4.82 19.48 -16.53
C ALA A 20 3.89 20.02 -15.42
N THR A 21 2.60 20.11 -15.73
CA THR A 21 1.58 20.54 -14.78
C THR A 21 0.81 19.32 -14.28
N ILE A 22 0.65 19.20 -12.97
CA ILE A 22 -0.18 18.17 -12.36
C ILE A 22 -1.66 18.55 -12.54
N VAL A 23 -2.43 17.65 -13.14
CA VAL A 23 -3.84 17.86 -13.50
C VAL A 23 -4.76 17.21 -12.46
N ALA A 24 -4.37 16.05 -11.93
CA ALA A 24 -5.15 15.33 -10.94
C ALA A 24 -4.27 14.46 -10.03
N VAL A 25 -4.70 14.30 -8.78
CA VAL A 25 -4.19 13.31 -7.83
C VAL A 25 -5.36 12.49 -7.35
N ARG A 26 -5.25 11.17 -7.46
CA ARG A 26 -6.31 10.24 -7.06
C ARG A 26 -5.73 9.12 -6.21
N VAL A 27 -6.50 8.69 -5.21
CA VAL A 27 -6.22 7.49 -4.42
C VAL A 27 -7.33 6.49 -4.67
N TRP A 28 -6.94 5.26 -4.91
CA TRP A 28 -7.84 4.15 -5.14
C TRP A 28 -7.52 3.03 -4.14
N PRO A 29 -8.32 2.88 -3.09
CA PRO A 29 -8.16 1.77 -2.15
C PRO A 29 -8.64 0.48 -2.82
N ALA A 30 -7.81 -0.56 -2.76
CA ALA A 30 -8.17 -1.92 -3.11
C ALA A 30 -7.88 -2.86 -1.93
N PRO A 31 -8.50 -4.04 -1.85
CA PRO A 31 -8.30 -4.95 -0.73
C PRO A 31 -6.84 -5.37 -0.53
N GLU A 32 -6.09 -5.50 -1.63
CA GLU A 32 -4.72 -6.03 -1.63
C GLU A 32 -3.64 -4.95 -1.72
N TYR A 33 -3.98 -3.72 -2.14
CA TYR A 33 -3.05 -2.60 -2.30
C TYR A 33 -3.78 -1.27 -2.34
N SER A 34 -3.05 -0.18 -2.15
CA SER A 34 -3.56 1.17 -2.39
C SER A 34 -2.83 1.78 -3.57
N ARG A 35 -3.56 2.32 -4.53
CA ARG A 35 -3.00 3.00 -5.70
C ARG A 35 -3.11 4.50 -5.58
N VAL A 36 -1.99 5.20 -5.70
CA VAL A 36 -1.94 6.66 -5.88
C VAL A 36 -1.59 6.94 -7.32
N THR A 37 -2.40 7.74 -8.00
CA THR A 37 -2.17 8.15 -9.39
C THR A 37 -2.06 9.66 -9.47
N ILE A 38 -0.96 10.13 -10.07
CA ILE A 38 -0.74 11.54 -10.41
C ILE A 38 -0.84 11.66 -11.91
N GLU A 39 -1.80 12.45 -12.38
CA GLU A 39 -2.02 12.74 -13.80
C GLU A 39 -1.42 14.09 -14.15
N SER A 40 -0.72 14.19 -15.28
CA SER A 40 -0.01 15.39 -15.73
C SER A 40 -0.12 15.60 -17.25
N ASP A 41 0.07 16.84 -17.68
CA ASP A 41 0.08 17.21 -19.10
C ASP A 41 1.35 16.76 -19.84
N GLY A 42 2.44 16.51 -19.11
CA GLY A 42 3.74 16.03 -19.63
C GLY A 42 4.25 14.83 -18.84
N ALA A 43 5.25 14.14 -19.39
CA ALA A 43 5.93 13.04 -18.71
C ALA A 43 6.61 13.53 -17.43
N LEU A 44 6.44 12.81 -16.33
CA LEU A 44 7.07 13.10 -15.04
C LEU A 44 8.29 12.21 -14.82
N VAL A 45 9.36 12.81 -14.31
CA VAL A 45 10.52 12.08 -13.80
C VAL A 45 10.41 12.05 -12.29
N ALA A 46 10.49 10.88 -11.69
CA ALA A 46 10.32 10.72 -10.25
C ALA A 46 11.42 9.87 -9.64
N LYS A 47 11.87 10.26 -8.45
CA LYS A 47 12.78 9.50 -7.58
C LYS A 47 12.05 9.16 -6.30
N GLN A 48 12.10 7.90 -5.89
CA GLN A 48 11.40 7.41 -4.70
C GLN A 48 12.37 7.08 -3.58
N PHE A 49 11.92 7.34 -2.35
CA PHE A 49 12.63 7.02 -1.11
C PHE A 49 11.65 6.40 -0.13
N PHE A 50 12.00 5.27 0.45
CA PHE A 50 11.17 4.64 1.46
C PHE A 50 11.79 4.81 2.85
N VAL A 51 10.98 5.29 3.79
CA VAL A 51 11.34 5.41 5.21
C VAL A 51 10.54 4.38 5.98
N THR A 52 11.23 3.58 6.80
CA THR A 52 10.61 2.45 7.51
C THR A 52 10.00 2.83 8.85
N SER A 53 10.52 3.89 9.51
CA SER A 53 10.06 4.27 10.85
C SER A 53 9.97 5.79 11.02
N PRO A 54 8.76 6.38 11.05
CA PRO A 54 7.49 5.78 10.67
C PRO A 54 7.43 5.45 9.16
N PRO A 55 6.60 4.48 8.74
CA PRO A 55 6.58 4.05 7.34
C PRO A 55 6.04 5.16 6.43
N ARG A 56 6.85 5.54 5.44
CA ARG A 56 6.54 6.62 4.48
C ARG A 56 7.16 6.33 3.13
N LEU A 57 6.44 6.69 2.09
CA LEU A 57 6.99 6.80 0.74
C LEU A 57 7.16 8.29 0.41
N ALA A 58 8.38 8.74 0.19
CA ALA A 58 8.67 10.07 -0.34
C ALA A 58 9.02 9.96 -1.81
N VAL A 59 8.46 10.83 -2.65
CA VAL A 59 8.68 10.86 -4.09
C VAL A 59 9.03 12.27 -4.51
N ASP A 60 10.22 12.45 -5.04
CA ASP A 60 10.67 13.69 -5.66
C ASP A 60 10.28 13.69 -7.13
N ILE A 61 9.45 14.63 -7.53
CA ILE A 61 9.00 14.83 -8.90
C ILE A 61 9.76 16.02 -9.47
N GLU A 62 10.55 15.76 -10.51
CA GLU A 62 11.39 16.76 -11.17
C GLU A 62 10.61 17.50 -12.27
N GLY A 63 11.02 18.73 -12.55
CA GLY A 63 10.45 19.55 -13.62
C GLY A 63 9.10 20.18 -13.28
N ILE A 64 8.73 20.23 -12.01
CA ILE A 64 7.51 20.88 -11.55
C ILE A 64 7.79 21.77 -10.33
N ASP A 65 6.98 22.81 -10.18
CA ASP A 65 6.97 23.67 -9.00
C ASP A 65 5.67 23.50 -8.21
N LEU A 66 5.76 23.75 -6.90
CA LEU A 66 4.62 23.62 -6.01
C LEU A 66 3.63 24.76 -6.23
N SER A 67 2.54 24.45 -6.89
CA SER A 67 1.45 25.40 -7.12
C SER A 67 0.35 25.29 -6.02
N PRO A 68 -0.46 26.36 -5.82
CA PRO A 68 -1.63 26.28 -4.95
C PRO A 68 -2.60 25.18 -5.38
N GLU A 69 -2.80 25.01 -6.69
CA GLU A 69 -3.68 23.99 -7.26
C GLU A 69 -3.22 22.58 -6.92
N LEU A 70 -1.91 22.32 -6.97
CA LEU A 70 -1.35 21.03 -6.56
C LEU A 70 -1.60 20.75 -5.07
N ARG A 71 -1.44 21.76 -4.21
CA ARG A 71 -1.76 21.64 -2.78
C ARG A 71 -3.23 21.30 -2.56
N GLU A 72 -4.14 21.95 -3.28
CA GLU A 72 -5.56 21.66 -3.21
C GLU A 72 -5.91 20.25 -3.71
N LEU A 73 -5.30 19.81 -4.80
CA LEU A 73 -5.50 18.46 -5.33
C LEU A 73 -5.10 17.39 -4.29
N VAL A 74 -3.97 17.59 -3.63
CA VAL A 74 -3.51 16.68 -2.57
C VAL A 74 -4.38 16.77 -1.32
N ALA A 75 -4.82 17.96 -0.92
CA ALA A 75 -5.69 18.17 0.23
C ALA A 75 -7.09 17.55 0.07
N LYS A 76 -7.57 17.43 -1.18
CA LYS A 76 -8.85 16.77 -1.49
C LYS A 76 -8.81 15.25 -1.39
N VAL A 77 -7.61 14.65 -1.36
CA VAL A 77 -7.45 13.21 -1.18
C VAL A 77 -7.83 12.86 0.26
N LYS A 78 -8.95 12.21 0.43
CA LYS A 78 -9.40 11.75 1.75
C LYS A 78 -8.61 10.49 2.15
N PRO A 79 -8.09 10.41 3.38
CA PRO A 79 -7.35 9.24 3.84
C PRO A 79 -8.27 8.09 4.28
N ASP A 80 -9.39 7.87 3.58
CA ASP A 80 -10.27 6.72 3.80
C ASP A 80 -9.72 5.47 3.09
N ASP A 81 -8.44 5.21 3.35
CA ASP A 81 -7.66 4.17 2.72
C ASP A 81 -7.09 3.25 3.81
N PRO A 82 -7.13 1.91 3.64
CA PRO A 82 -6.64 0.97 4.65
C PRO A 82 -5.12 1.08 4.91
N ASN A 83 -4.35 1.51 3.92
CA ASN A 83 -2.87 1.52 3.98
C ASN A 83 -2.30 2.93 4.12
N ILE A 84 -3.00 3.97 3.64
CA ILE A 84 -2.53 5.36 3.62
C ILE A 84 -3.10 6.12 4.81
N ALA A 85 -2.23 6.74 5.61
CA ALA A 85 -2.62 7.62 6.72
C ALA A 85 -2.82 9.06 6.24
N GLY A 86 -2.08 9.50 5.22
CA GLY A 86 -2.19 10.83 4.65
C GLY A 86 -1.23 11.06 3.50
N ILE A 87 -1.48 12.13 2.75
CA ILE A 87 -0.59 12.57 1.65
C ILE A 87 -0.26 14.05 1.89
N ARG A 88 1.01 14.39 1.73
CA ARG A 88 1.52 15.76 1.88
C ARG A 88 2.38 16.12 0.69
N VAL A 89 2.42 17.40 0.35
CA VAL A 89 3.23 17.91 -0.74
C VAL A 89 3.99 19.16 -0.31
N GLY A 90 5.24 19.30 -0.75
CA GLY A 90 6.09 20.43 -0.46
C GLY A 90 7.15 20.67 -1.54
N GLN A 91 7.64 21.91 -1.64
CA GLN A 91 8.80 22.21 -2.49
C GLN A 91 10.04 21.67 -1.81
N ASN A 92 10.77 20.77 -2.50
CA ASN A 92 12.01 20.20 -1.98
C ASN A 92 13.25 20.98 -2.47
N ALA A 93 13.24 21.37 -3.74
CA ALA A 93 14.25 22.22 -4.39
C ALA A 93 13.61 22.98 -5.54
N PRO A 94 14.26 23.99 -6.13
CA PRO A 94 13.76 24.62 -7.34
C PRO A 94 13.50 23.60 -8.44
N GLY A 95 12.28 23.58 -8.99
CA GLY A 95 11.85 22.60 -9.98
C GLY A 95 11.68 21.17 -9.47
N VAL A 96 11.68 20.93 -8.14
CA VAL A 96 11.47 19.60 -7.56
C VAL A 96 10.44 19.67 -6.45
N VAL A 97 9.34 19.01 -6.64
CA VAL A 97 8.27 18.86 -5.63
C VAL A 97 8.37 17.50 -4.98
N ARG A 98 8.34 17.47 -3.66
CA ARG A 98 8.28 16.23 -2.87
C ARG A 98 6.84 15.92 -2.45
N LEU A 99 6.36 14.76 -2.88
CA LEU A 99 5.15 14.15 -2.38
C LEU A 99 5.53 13.14 -1.28
N VAL A 100 4.86 13.18 -0.14
CA VAL A 100 5.04 12.22 0.95
C VAL A 100 3.72 11.51 1.22
N VAL A 101 3.74 10.20 1.08
CA VAL A 101 2.62 9.33 1.45
C VAL A 101 2.95 8.71 2.80
N ASP A 102 2.25 9.14 3.83
CA ASP A 102 2.33 8.55 5.18
C ASP A 102 1.51 7.25 5.19
N LEU A 103 2.12 6.17 5.67
CA LEU A 103 1.53 4.83 5.64
C LEU A 103 1.08 4.41 7.03
N LYS A 104 -0.02 3.67 7.12
CA LYS A 104 -0.52 3.07 8.37
C LYS A 104 0.28 1.84 8.78
N GLN A 105 0.92 1.18 7.81
CA GLN A 105 1.73 -0.03 7.98
C GLN A 105 2.87 -0.05 6.97
N PRO A 106 3.92 -0.86 7.19
CA PRO A 106 4.97 -1.05 6.19
C PRO A 106 4.40 -1.55 4.86
N ALA A 107 4.87 -0.98 3.75
CA ALA A 107 4.44 -1.35 2.41
C ALA A 107 5.63 -1.48 1.47
N MET A 108 5.45 -2.26 0.40
CA MET A 108 6.36 -2.37 -0.72
C MET A 108 5.82 -1.54 -1.88
N PRO A 109 6.40 -0.37 -2.17
CA PRO A 109 5.93 0.49 -3.24
C PRO A 109 6.40 -0.04 -4.60
N GLN A 110 5.50 -0.05 -5.58
CA GLN A 110 5.81 -0.20 -7.00
C GLN A 110 5.49 1.13 -7.69
N VAL A 111 6.49 1.73 -8.32
CA VAL A 111 6.35 3.03 -8.99
C VAL A 111 6.62 2.87 -10.47
N PHE A 112 5.68 3.32 -11.29
CA PHE A 112 5.78 3.25 -12.74
C PHE A 112 5.02 4.40 -13.41
N THR A 113 5.35 4.65 -14.68
CA THR A 113 4.70 5.67 -15.48
C THR A 113 3.89 5.04 -16.59
N LEU A 114 2.74 5.64 -16.90
CA LEU A 114 1.89 5.26 -18.01
C LEU A 114 1.83 6.41 -19.03
N PRO A 115 2.05 6.13 -20.31
CA PRO A 115 1.91 7.12 -21.35
C PRO A 115 0.44 7.53 -21.56
N PRO A 116 0.18 8.63 -22.27
CA PRO A 116 -1.17 9.02 -22.65
C PRO A 116 -1.84 7.95 -23.51
N VAL A 117 -3.10 7.62 -23.17
CA VAL A 117 -3.93 6.70 -23.96
C VAL A 117 -5.36 7.22 -23.94
N ALA A 118 -5.94 7.41 -25.11
CA ALA A 118 -7.29 7.94 -25.30
C ALA A 118 -7.49 9.30 -24.57
N ALA A 119 -8.40 9.35 -23.62
CA ALA A 119 -8.68 10.55 -22.80
C ALA A 119 -7.71 10.73 -21.61
N TYR A 120 -6.90 9.73 -21.31
CA TYR A 120 -5.96 9.78 -20.19
C TYR A 120 -4.65 10.43 -20.63
N ARG A 121 -4.12 11.29 -19.76
CA ARG A 121 -2.83 11.96 -19.94
C ARG A 121 -1.66 11.10 -19.41
N HIS A 122 -0.48 11.69 -19.25
CA HIS A 122 0.62 11.03 -18.57
C HIS A 122 0.24 10.73 -17.12
N ARG A 123 0.60 9.55 -16.62
CA ARG A 123 0.29 9.13 -15.25
C ARG A 123 1.54 8.58 -14.59
N LEU A 124 1.82 9.07 -13.41
CA LEU A 124 2.77 8.48 -12.48
C LEU A 124 1.96 7.73 -11.43
N VAL A 125 2.22 6.44 -11.27
CA VAL A 125 1.43 5.51 -10.45
C VAL A 125 2.31 4.92 -9.35
N PHE A 126 1.77 4.87 -8.15
CA PHE A 126 2.35 4.20 -6.99
C PHE A 126 1.38 3.14 -6.49
N ASP A 127 1.75 1.87 -6.60
CA ASP A 127 1.03 0.77 -6.00
C ASP A 127 1.71 0.39 -4.69
N LEU A 128 0.98 0.50 -3.59
CA LEU A 128 1.45 0.29 -2.24
C LEU A 128 0.90 -1.04 -1.73
N TYR A 129 1.70 -2.09 -1.82
CA TYR A 129 1.36 -3.42 -1.30
C TYR A 129 1.76 -3.51 0.16
N PRO A 130 0.89 -3.96 1.07
CA PRO A 130 1.30 -4.27 2.45
C PRO A 130 2.51 -5.19 2.47
N ALA A 131 3.51 -4.89 3.30
CA ALA A 131 4.72 -5.70 3.40
C ALA A 131 4.44 -7.09 4.00
N ALA A 132 3.44 -7.20 4.87
CA ALA A 132 2.86 -8.45 5.31
C ALA A 132 1.46 -8.54 4.70
N PRO A 133 1.20 -9.45 3.76
CA PRO A 133 -0.17 -9.75 3.36
C PRO A 133 -0.92 -10.16 4.63
N VAL A 134 -2.06 -9.54 4.88
CA VAL A 134 -2.95 -10.00 5.95
C VAL A 134 -3.41 -11.39 5.52
N ASP A 135 -2.81 -12.45 6.08
CA ASP A 135 -3.30 -13.79 5.88
C ASP A 135 -4.72 -13.85 6.50
N PRO A 136 -5.77 -14.08 5.71
CA PRO A 136 -7.14 -14.14 6.22
C PRO A 136 -7.28 -15.18 7.33
N LEU A 137 -6.45 -16.23 7.30
CA LEU A 137 -6.43 -17.27 8.31
C LEU A 137 -5.79 -16.77 9.62
N GLU A 138 -4.68 -16.02 9.55
CA GLU A 138 -4.09 -15.40 10.73
C GLU A 138 -5.01 -14.36 11.37
N ALA A 139 -5.72 -13.57 10.56
CA ALA A 139 -6.71 -12.63 11.05
C ALA A 139 -7.86 -13.35 11.79
N LEU A 140 -8.37 -14.46 11.23
CA LEU A 140 -9.42 -15.28 11.84
C LEU A 140 -8.94 -15.96 13.13
N ILE A 141 -7.71 -16.46 13.16
CA ILE A 141 -7.09 -17.06 14.35
C ILE A 141 -6.93 -16.01 15.45
N ALA A 142 -6.44 -14.80 15.10
CA ALA A 142 -6.29 -13.72 16.06
C ALA A 142 -7.65 -13.26 16.64
N GLU A 143 -8.70 -13.23 15.83
CA GLU A 143 -10.07 -12.95 16.27
C GLU A 143 -10.59 -14.04 17.23
N ARG A 144 -10.44 -15.30 16.88
CA ARG A 144 -10.83 -16.44 17.74
C ARG A 144 -10.06 -16.47 19.05
N LEU A 145 -8.76 -16.14 19.05
CA LEU A 145 -7.96 -16.06 20.27
C LEU A 145 -8.40 -14.89 21.17
N ARG A 146 -8.80 -13.76 20.60
CA ARG A 146 -9.37 -12.64 21.38
C ARG A 146 -10.70 -13.01 22.01
N ASP A 147 -11.58 -13.68 21.27
CA ASP A 147 -12.88 -14.14 21.77
C ASP A 147 -12.72 -15.21 22.88
N ALA A 148 -11.71 -16.08 22.73
CA ALA A 148 -11.36 -17.08 23.75
C ALA A 148 -10.67 -16.46 24.99
N SER A 149 -10.10 -15.26 24.87
CA SER A 149 -9.46 -14.49 25.96
C SER A 149 -10.42 -13.51 26.65
N GLY A 150 -11.75 -13.69 26.49
CA GLY A 150 -12.77 -12.96 27.23
C GLY A 150 -12.49 -12.97 28.74
N PRO A 151 -12.99 -11.97 29.52
CA PRO A 151 -12.60 -11.77 30.89
C PRO A 151 -12.70 -13.08 31.69
N ALA A 152 -11.56 -13.48 32.25
CA ALA A 152 -11.44 -14.68 33.07
C ALA A 152 -12.54 -14.69 34.13
N ALA A 153 -13.48 -15.62 33.98
CA ALA A 153 -14.42 -15.92 35.02
C ALA A 153 -13.63 -16.32 36.25
N THR A 154 -13.84 -15.59 37.34
CA THR A 154 -13.30 -15.85 38.68
C THR A 154 -13.38 -17.34 38.97
N PRO A 155 -12.33 -18.04 39.39
CA PRO A 155 -12.40 -19.43 39.72
C PRO A 155 -13.33 -19.64 40.93
N ALA A 156 -14.46 -20.29 40.69
CA ALA A 156 -15.31 -20.80 41.76
C ALA A 156 -14.57 -21.91 42.53
N PRO A 157 -14.74 -22.00 43.86
CA PRO A 157 -14.01 -22.96 44.68
C PRO A 157 -14.36 -24.39 44.29
N SER A 158 -13.29 -25.17 44.12
CA SER A 158 -13.32 -26.61 43.79
C SER A 158 -14.05 -27.39 44.86
N PRO A 159 -15.05 -28.25 44.56
CA PRO A 159 -15.47 -29.30 45.48
C PRO A 159 -14.54 -30.51 45.33
N ALA A 160 -14.21 -31.09 46.50
CA ALA A 160 -13.35 -32.24 46.68
C ALA A 160 -13.79 -33.51 45.94
N PRO A 161 -12.91 -34.51 45.76
CA PRO A 161 -13.12 -35.62 44.85
C PRO A 161 -14.07 -36.69 45.40
N ALA A 162 -15.15 -36.95 44.74
CA ALA A 162 -15.92 -38.17 44.89
C ALA A 162 -15.67 -39.09 43.73
N ALA A 163 -15.09 -40.23 44.05
CA ALA A 163 -14.87 -41.35 43.12
C ALA A 163 -16.17 -41.91 42.61
N ALA A 164 -16.30 -42.15 41.32
CA ALA A 164 -16.95 -43.32 40.76
C ALA A 164 -16.91 -43.31 39.23
N ARG A 165 -16.34 -44.35 38.74
CA ARG A 165 -16.32 -44.91 37.39
C ARG A 165 -17.62 -44.75 36.61
N ALA A 166 -17.53 -44.22 35.41
CA ALA A 166 -18.36 -44.62 34.29
C ALA A 166 -17.44 -44.76 33.06
N ALA A 167 -17.47 -45.97 32.51
CA ALA A 167 -16.72 -46.31 31.29
C ALA A 167 -17.24 -45.46 30.15
N GLU A 168 -16.41 -44.64 29.57
CA GLU A 168 -16.73 -43.99 28.31
C GLU A 168 -16.74 -45.05 27.20
N HIS A 169 -17.93 -45.28 26.68
CA HIS A 169 -18.16 -46.11 25.51
C HIS A 169 -17.59 -45.36 24.29
N ASP A 170 -16.51 -45.87 23.73
CA ASP A 170 -15.90 -45.32 22.52
C ASP A 170 -16.52 -45.97 21.28
N PRO A 171 -17.51 -45.29 20.64
CA PRO A 171 -18.22 -45.86 19.49
C PRO A 171 -17.28 -45.98 18.23
N LEU A 172 -16.15 -45.31 18.22
CA LEU A 172 -15.19 -45.40 17.09
C LEU A 172 -14.30 -46.63 17.25
N GLY A 173 -13.91 -46.98 18.46
CA GLY A 173 -13.12 -48.18 18.78
C GLY A 173 -13.89 -49.45 18.41
N ASP A 174 -15.20 -49.51 18.70
CA ASP A 174 -16.05 -50.62 18.36
C ASP A 174 -16.25 -50.84 16.86
N LEU A 175 -16.34 -49.75 16.08
CA LEU A 175 -16.41 -49.83 14.62
C LEU A 175 -15.12 -50.34 13.97
N ILE A 176 -13.96 -49.99 14.52
CA ILE A 176 -12.66 -50.48 14.04
C ILE A 176 -12.52 -51.99 14.37
N ALA A 177 -12.91 -52.42 15.57
CA ALA A 177 -12.84 -53.81 15.97
C ALA A 177 -13.77 -54.72 15.12
N GLN A 178 -14.96 -54.23 14.76
CA GLN A 178 -15.89 -54.98 13.88
C GLN A 178 -15.34 -55.14 12.45
N ARG A 179 -14.58 -54.17 11.96
CA ARG A 179 -14.02 -54.21 10.59
C ARG A 179 -12.76 -55.10 10.50
N ALA A 180 -12.04 -55.26 11.60
CA ALA A 180 -10.87 -56.12 11.67
C ALA A 180 -11.21 -57.62 11.77
N ASN A 181 -12.43 -58.00 12.24
CA ASN A 181 -12.84 -59.36 12.42
C ASN A 181 -13.83 -59.90 11.36
N GLY A 182 -13.95 -59.21 10.20
CA GLY A 182 -14.75 -59.73 9.08
C GLY A 182 -14.05 -60.94 8.41
N PRO A 183 -14.82 -62.00 8.12
CA PRO A 183 -14.21 -63.19 7.52
C PRO A 183 -13.74 -62.96 6.11
N ALA A 184 -12.47 -63.38 5.85
CA ALA A 184 -11.91 -63.47 4.50
C ALA A 184 -12.73 -64.46 3.69
N GLN A 185 -13.45 -63.96 2.67
CA GLN A 185 -14.09 -64.84 1.67
C GLN A 185 -13.09 -65.14 0.57
N SER A 186 -12.91 -66.43 0.38
CA SER A 186 -12.16 -67.10 -0.67
C SER A 186 -12.69 -66.79 -2.06
#